data_e9d2d327683b39261fd12b3606f75ea7
#
_entry.id   e9d2d327683b39261fd12b3606f75ea7
#
_cell.length_a   1.000
_cell.length_b   1.000
_cell.length_c   1.000
_cell.angle_alpha   90.00
_cell.angle_beta   90.00
_cell.angle_gamma   90.00
#
_symmetry.space_group_name_H-M   'P 1'
#
loop_
_entity.id
_entity.type
_entity.pdbx_description
1 polymer ?
#
loop_
_entity_poly.entity_id
_entity_poly.type
_entity_poly.pdbx_seq_one_letter_code
_entity_poly.pdbx_strand_id
1 'polypeptide(L)'
;MAMQCRTKAVRRLLQQMANHHHHQRRQQLSQTPALSADHHHNVLVEGSGYSRLAILNRTSALNAINTSMASRLHKLYRSWEDNPDIGFVMVKGSGRAFAAGGDIVALYRLLKEGNMEACKEFFRTIYSFIYLLGTYLKPHVALLNGITMGGGAGISIPGTFRVATDKTVFATPEVLIGFHPDAAASFYLSRLPGHLGEYLALTGEKLNGVEMVACGLATHYSLLARLPLIEEQLGKLVTDDPSVIETTLEQYGDLVYPDSSSVLQRLEIVDKCFCHDTVEEIVDAVEVAASETKEPWCISTLNRLKEASPLSLKVSLRSIREGRFQTLDQCLLREYRMTLQAISKQISNDFCEGVRARVVDKDMAPKWDPPTLEKVSQDMVDQYFLPLSESEPDLELPTKSREAFL
;
A
#
# COMPACT_ATOMS: atom_id res chain seq x y z
N MET A 1 67.63 28.55 6.36
CA MET A 1 67.03 27.94 7.59
C MET A 1 65.55 28.25 7.81
N ALA A 2 64.95 29.28 7.16
CA ALA A 2 63.55 29.66 7.40
C ALA A 2 62.52 28.87 6.55
N MET A 3 62.93 28.20 5.51
CA MET A 3 62.00 27.50 4.58
C MET A 3 61.66 26.07 5.05
N GLN A 4 62.50 25.40 5.83
CA GLN A 4 62.28 24.08 6.39
C GLN A 4 61.37 24.07 7.65
N CYS A 5 61.24 25.22 8.33
CA CYS A 5 60.38 25.34 9.50
C CYS A 5 58.87 25.49 9.12
N ARG A 6 58.56 26.13 7.99
CA ARG A 6 57.18 26.29 7.50
C ARG A 6 56.54 24.98 7.03
N THR A 7 57.30 24.07 6.44
CA THR A 7 56.80 22.77 5.95
C THR A 7 56.49 21.81 7.09
N LYS A 8 57.17 21.86 8.21
CA LYS A 8 56.88 21.04 9.41
C LYS A 8 55.60 21.50 10.14
N ALA A 9 55.38 22.82 10.20
CA ALA A 9 54.16 23.38 10.84
C ALA A 9 52.89 23.05 10.03
N VAL A 10 52.94 23.16 8.71
CA VAL A 10 51.81 22.81 7.82
C VAL A 10 51.50 21.30 7.88
N ARG A 11 52.50 20.43 7.90
CA ARG A 11 52.28 18.98 8.08
C ARG A 11 51.67 18.63 9.44
N ARG A 12 52.05 19.31 10.52
CA ARG A 12 51.43 19.10 11.83
C ARG A 12 49.96 19.56 11.85
N LEU A 13 49.64 20.69 11.20
CA LEU A 13 48.24 21.18 11.10
C LEU A 13 47.35 20.25 10.31
N LEU A 14 47.84 19.74 9.17
CA LEU A 14 47.12 18.76 8.36
C LEU A 14 46.91 17.44 9.08
N GLN A 15 47.86 17.00 9.89
CA GLN A 15 47.75 15.79 10.67
C GLN A 15 46.79 15.94 11.86
N GLN A 16 46.71 17.13 12.48
CA GLN A 16 45.71 17.45 13.51
C GLN A 16 44.32 17.55 12.94
N MET A 17 44.12 18.13 11.75
CA MET A 17 42.82 18.17 11.07
C MET A 17 42.36 16.79 10.64
N ALA A 18 43.22 15.92 10.15
CA ALA A 18 42.90 14.55 9.80
C ALA A 18 42.51 13.71 11.05
N ASN A 19 43.20 13.89 12.18
CA ASN A 19 42.85 13.22 13.43
C ASN A 19 41.54 13.76 14.04
N HIS A 20 41.25 15.05 13.88
CA HIS A 20 40.00 15.64 14.34
C HIS A 20 38.78 15.12 13.50
N HIS A 21 38.96 14.99 12.19
CA HIS A 21 37.94 14.38 11.30
C HIS A 21 37.75 12.88 11.58
N HIS A 22 38.80 12.16 11.93
CA HIS A 22 38.69 10.74 12.31
C HIS A 22 38.00 10.57 13.67
N HIS A 23 38.19 11.49 14.61
CA HIS A 23 37.53 11.46 15.92
C HIS A 23 36.02 11.82 15.81
N GLN A 24 35.67 12.82 14.99
CA GLN A 24 34.28 13.16 14.72
C GLN A 24 33.56 12.06 13.97
N ARG A 25 34.16 11.38 12.99
CA ARG A 25 33.60 10.20 12.33
C ARG A 25 33.41 9.01 13.28
N ARG A 26 34.31 8.78 14.23
CA ARG A 26 34.14 7.72 15.24
C ARG A 26 33.03 8.04 16.25
N GLN A 27 32.83 9.30 16.61
CA GLN A 27 31.73 9.70 17.49
C GLN A 27 30.37 9.65 16.77
N GLN A 28 30.30 9.86 15.44
CA GLN A 28 29.09 9.67 14.65
C GLN A 28 28.73 8.19 14.39
N LEU A 29 29.71 7.28 14.45
CA LEU A 29 29.49 5.84 14.26
C LEU A 29 29.16 5.08 15.56
N SER A 30 29.25 5.72 16.72
CA SER A 30 28.92 5.11 18.02
C SER A 30 27.55 5.52 18.58
N GLN A 31 26.77 6.30 17.85
CA GLN A 31 25.36 6.53 18.16
C GLN A 31 24.48 5.59 17.30
N THR A 32 24.42 4.33 17.69
CA THR A 32 23.26 3.49 17.39
C THR A 32 22.04 4.16 18.02
N PRO A 33 21.01 4.57 17.25
CA PRO A 33 19.80 5.11 17.86
C PRO A 33 19.16 3.99 18.69
N ALA A 34 18.94 4.27 19.94
CA ALA A 34 18.16 3.39 20.81
C ALA A 34 16.77 3.18 20.18
N LEU A 35 16.49 1.94 19.77
CA LEU A 35 15.27 1.50 19.07
C LEU A 35 14.00 1.49 19.96
N SER A 36 13.98 2.16 21.12
CA SER A 36 12.91 1.94 22.11
C SER A 36 12.03 3.13 22.50
N ALA A 37 12.26 4.34 21.97
CA ALA A 37 11.48 5.53 22.39
C ALA A 37 10.56 6.13 21.31
N ASP A 38 10.69 5.76 20.03
CA ASP A 38 10.04 6.47 18.90
C ASP A 38 8.72 5.83 18.42
N HIS A 39 8.38 4.64 18.91
CA HIS A 39 7.26 3.86 18.39
C HIS A 39 5.87 4.43 18.70
N HIS A 40 5.73 5.18 19.79
CA HIS A 40 4.44 5.76 20.19
C HIS A 40 4.05 7.01 19.37
N HIS A 41 5.01 7.69 18.74
CA HIS A 41 4.76 8.90 17.96
C HIS A 41 4.30 8.64 16.52
N ASN A 42 4.51 7.44 15.97
CA ASN A 42 4.15 7.12 14.59
C ASN A 42 2.65 6.86 14.38
N VAL A 43 1.92 6.51 15.44
CA VAL A 43 0.45 6.42 15.47
C VAL A 43 -0.01 7.16 16.71
N LEU A 44 -0.64 8.32 16.51
CA LEU A 44 -1.24 9.10 17.58
C LEU A 44 -2.68 8.67 17.76
N VAL A 45 -3.23 8.96 18.94
CA VAL A 45 -4.63 8.71 19.26
C VAL A 45 -5.24 10.01 19.77
N GLU A 46 -6.35 10.38 19.16
CA GLU A 46 -7.20 11.49 19.59
C GLU A 46 -8.64 10.99 19.75
N GLY A 47 -9.50 11.88 20.17
CA GLY A 47 -10.91 11.61 20.41
C GLY A 47 -11.21 11.44 21.89
N SER A 48 -12.40 11.86 22.24
CA SER A 48 -13.00 11.77 23.56
C SER A 48 -14.45 11.36 23.40
N GLY A 49 -15.08 10.93 24.50
CA GLY A 49 -16.46 10.46 24.41
C GLY A 49 -16.57 9.16 23.62
N TYR A 50 -17.48 9.11 22.66
CA TYR A 50 -17.93 7.89 22.00
C TYR A 50 -17.14 7.49 20.75
N SER A 51 -16.17 8.31 20.31
CA SER A 51 -15.33 8.01 19.14
C SER A 51 -13.84 7.97 19.49
N ARG A 52 -13.05 7.30 18.66
CA ARG A 52 -11.58 7.31 18.68
C ARG A 52 -11.04 7.58 17.29
N LEU A 53 -9.96 8.35 17.23
CA LEU A 53 -9.27 8.71 16.00
C LEU A 53 -7.82 8.22 16.08
N ALA A 54 -7.46 7.30 15.18
CA ALA A 54 -6.07 6.94 14.93
C ALA A 54 -5.46 7.88 13.88
N ILE A 55 -4.27 8.42 14.16
CA ILE A 55 -3.57 9.32 13.25
C ILE A 55 -2.23 8.70 12.88
N LEU A 56 -2.07 8.38 11.60
CA LEU A 56 -0.81 7.93 11.04
C LEU A 56 0.13 9.14 10.96
N ASN A 57 1.24 9.11 11.70
CA ASN A 57 2.10 10.29 11.92
C ASN A 57 3.57 10.01 11.60
N ARG A 58 3.83 9.38 10.47
CA ARG A 58 5.17 9.15 9.93
C ARG A 58 5.35 9.92 8.62
N THR A 59 5.18 11.23 8.68
CA THR A 59 5.09 12.12 7.52
C THR A 59 6.35 12.13 6.65
N SER A 60 7.54 11.92 7.24
CA SER A 60 8.81 11.81 6.51
C SER A 60 8.88 10.63 5.56
N ALA A 61 8.07 9.58 5.80
CA ALA A 61 7.94 8.41 4.95
C ALA A 61 6.53 8.29 4.34
N LEU A 62 5.80 9.40 4.16
CA LEU A 62 4.43 9.43 3.62
C LEU A 62 3.49 8.45 4.36
N ASN A 63 3.65 8.31 5.65
CA ASN A 63 2.91 7.37 6.50
C ASN A 63 3.01 5.91 6.08
N ALA A 64 4.09 5.52 5.37
CA ALA A 64 4.34 4.12 5.05
C ALA A 64 4.32 3.26 6.32
N ILE A 65 3.54 2.18 6.29
CA ILE A 65 3.25 1.34 7.44
C ILE A 65 4.44 0.41 7.72
N ASN A 66 4.99 0.49 8.92
CA ASN A 66 5.97 -0.46 9.42
C ASN A 66 5.34 -1.41 10.45
N THR A 67 6.08 -2.43 10.89
CA THR A 67 5.61 -3.45 11.83
C THR A 67 5.08 -2.84 13.13
N SER A 68 5.76 -1.82 13.67
CA SER A 68 5.33 -1.17 14.92
C SER A 68 4.03 -0.41 14.78
N MET A 69 3.81 0.27 13.63
CA MET A 69 2.54 0.95 13.33
C MET A 69 1.40 -0.07 13.17
N ALA A 70 1.61 -1.14 12.39
CA ALA A 70 0.62 -2.19 12.20
C ALA A 70 0.24 -2.87 13.52
N SER A 71 1.23 -3.24 14.35
CA SER A 71 1.02 -3.82 15.68
C SER A 71 0.27 -2.88 16.62
N ARG A 72 0.61 -1.56 16.61
CA ARG A 72 -0.09 -0.58 17.44
C ARG A 72 -1.54 -0.38 16.98
N LEU A 73 -1.78 -0.24 15.68
CA LEU A 73 -3.14 -0.15 15.14
C LEU A 73 -3.97 -1.38 15.51
N HIS A 74 -3.43 -2.58 15.32
CA HIS A 74 -4.11 -3.83 15.68
C HIS A 74 -4.51 -3.88 17.16
N LYS A 75 -3.58 -3.51 18.07
CA LYS A 75 -3.85 -3.46 19.52
C LYS A 75 -4.91 -2.41 19.88
N LEU A 76 -4.83 -1.22 19.28
CA LEU A 76 -5.80 -0.14 19.53
C LEU A 76 -7.21 -0.55 19.07
N TYR A 77 -7.33 -1.05 17.83
CA TYR A 77 -8.63 -1.44 17.28
C TYR A 77 -9.28 -2.56 18.08
N ARG A 78 -8.52 -3.60 18.47
CA ARG A 78 -9.05 -4.64 19.37
C ARG A 78 -9.54 -4.06 20.68
N SER A 79 -8.73 -3.22 21.34
CA SER A 79 -9.13 -2.60 22.61
C SER A 79 -10.36 -1.70 22.46
N TRP A 80 -10.50 -1.01 21.33
CA TRP A 80 -11.66 -0.16 21.08
C TRP A 80 -12.92 -0.97 20.71
N GLU A 81 -12.75 -2.08 20.02
CA GLU A 81 -13.86 -2.97 19.70
C GLU A 81 -14.51 -3.56 20.95
N ASP A 82 -13.68 -3.98 21.91
CA ASP A 82 -14.14 -4.56 23.18
C ASP A 82 -14.68 -3.53 24.17
N ASN A 83 -14.47 -2.22 23.95
CA ASN A 83 -14.89 -1.17 24.87
C ASN A 83 -16.30 -0.65 24.53
N PRO A 84 -17.33 -0.87 25.41
CA PRO A 84 -18.70 -0.42 25.15
C PRO A 84 -18.86 1.12 25.14
N ASP A 85 -17.92 1.88 25.70
CA ASP A 85 -17.94 3.33 25.69
C ASP A 85 -17.46 3.93 24.36
N ILE A 86 -17.06 3.10 23.40
CA ILE A 86 -16.65 3.51 22.07
C ILE A 86 -17.64 2.97 21.05
N GLY A 87 -18.33 3.85 20.33
CA GLY A 87 -19.32 3.49 19.33
C GLY A 87 -18.70 3.27 17.94
N PHE A 88 -17.74 4.10 17.53
CA PHE A 88 -17.10 4.00 16.24
C PHE A 88 -15.65 4.51 16.28
N VAL A 89 -14.91 4.22 15.20
CA VAL A 89 -13.50 4.60 15.08
C VAL A 89 -13.24 5.34 13.78
N MET A 90 -12.25 6.22 13.82
CA MET A 90 -11.77 6.96 12.66
C MET A 90 -10.28 6.75 12.46
N VAL A 91 -9.82 6.86 11.21
CA VAL A 91 -8.40 6.89 10.87
C VAL A 91 -8.10 7.97 9.84
N LYS A 92 -6.98 8.68 10.02
CA LYS A 92 -6.44 9.65 9.05
C LYS A 92 -4.92 9.60 8.99
N GLY A 93 -4.35 10.20 7.95
CA GLY A 93 -2.91 10.45 7.85
C GLY A 93 -2.57 11.90 8.14
N SER A 94 -1.46 12.14 8.83
CA SER A 94 -0.85 13.48 8.94
C SER A 94 -0.12 13.85 7.66
N GLY A 95 -0.14 15.13 7.30
CA GLY A 95 0.59 15.67 6.15
C GLY A 95 -0.09 15.38 4.81
N ARG A 96 0.72 15.08 3.77
CA ARG A 96 0.25 14.98 2.38
C ARG A 96 -0.16 13.57 1.93
N ALA A 97 -0.16 12.62 2.82
CA ALA A 97 -0.52 11.23 2.53
C ALA A 97 -1.42 10.69 3.63
N PHE A 98 -2.41 9.90 3.25
CA PHE A 98 -3.04 8.98 4.16
C PHE A 98 -2.02 7.89 4.54
N ALA A 99 -1.62 7.04 3.60
CA ALA A 99 -0.51 6.09 3.74
C ALA A 99 -0.02 5.63 2.36
N ALA A 100 1.30 5.66 2.14
CA ALA A 100 1.91 5.29 0.86
C ALA A 100 2.25 3.79 0.73
N GLY A 101 1.56 2.93 1.47
CA GLY A 101 1.78 1.47 1.46
C GLY A 101 2.57 0.96 2.65
N GLY A 102 3.11 -0.24 2.52
CA GLY A 102 4.08 -0.80 3.47
C GLY A 102 5.45 -0.14 3.35
N ASP A 103 6.27 -0.22 4.40
CA ASP A 103 7.64 0.29 4.37
C ASP A 103 8.56 -0.66 3.58
N ILE A 104 8.42 -0.61 2.25
CA ILE A 104 9.18 -1.47 1.32
C ILE A 104 10.69 -1.24 1.39
N VAL A 105 11.14 -0.04 1.81
CA VAL A 105 12.58 0.24 2.01
C VAL A 105 13.11 -0.49 3.23
N ALA A 106 12.34 -0.55 4.32
CA ALA A 106 12.70 -1.33 5.48
C ALA A 106 12.71 -2.83 5.16
N LEU A 107 11.69 -3.34 4.45
CA LEU A 107 11.64 -4.73 3.98
C LEU A 107 12.84 -5.08 3.08
N TYR A 108 13.17 -4.22 2.13
CA TYR A 108 14.35 -4.41 1.27
C TYR A 108 15.64 -4.54 2.08
N ARG A 109 15.83 -3.70 3.11
CA ARG A 109 17.01 -3.76 3.99
C ARG A 109 17.06 -5.07 4.76
N LEU A 110 15.94 -5.47 5.39
CA LEU A 110 15.83 -6.73 6.12
C LEU A 110 16.15 -7.94 5.22
N LEU A 111 15.65 -7.95 3.97
CA LEU A 111 15.94 -9.00 2.99
C LEU A 111 17.41 -9.02 2.55
N LYS A 112 18.07 -7.86 2.49
CA LYS A 112 19.50 -7.75 2.22
C LYS A 112 20.36 -8.24 3.40
N GLU A 113 19.88 -8.07 4.61
CA GLU A 113 20.51 -8.55 5.85
C GLU A 113 20.21 -10.03 6.12
N GLY A 114 19.36 -10.68 5.30
CA GLY A 114 18.94 -12.07 5.49
C GLY A 114 17.90 -12.27 6.59
N ASN A 115 17.31 -11.19 7.11
CA ASN A 115 16.31 -11.24 8.18
C ASN A 115 14.90 -11.47 7.62
N MET A 116 14.68 -12.66 7.05
CA MET A 116 13.41 -13.07 6.48
C MET A 116 12.27 -13.10 7.51
N GLU A 117 12.58 -13.52 8.75
CA GLU A 117 11.55 -13.65 9.79
C GLU A 117 10.92 -12.30 10.17
N ALA A 118 11.71 -11.23 10.22
CA ALA A 118 11.17 -9.90 10.44
C ALA A 118 10.26 -9.42 9.28
N CYS A 119 10.54 -9.84 8.04
CA CYS A 119 9.65 -9.56 6.91
C CYS A 119 8.34 -10.34 7.02
N LYS A 120 8.39 -11.63 7.37
CA LYS A 120 7.19 -12.46 7.60
C LYS A 120 6.32 -11.89 8.71
N GLU A 121 6.93 -11.47 9.82
CA GLU A 121 6.23 -10.86 10.95
C GLU A 121 5.52 -9.55 10.54
N PHE A 122 6.16 -8.74 9.70
CA PHE A 122 5.49 -7.56 9.15
C PHE A 122 4.22 -7.93 8.39
N PHE A 123 4.29 -8.86 7.42
CA PHE A 123 3.14 -9.24 6.61
C PHE A 123 2.06 -9.94 7.44
N ARG A 124 2.45 -10.82 8.36
CA ARG A 124 1.53 -11.47 9.29
C ARG A 124 0.76 -10.43 10.13
N THR A 125 1.46 -9.44 10.66
CA THR A 125 0.88 -8.40 11.50
C THR A 125 -0.07 -7.49 10.71
N ILE A 126 0.33 -7.02 9.54
CA ILE A 126 -0.50 -6.10 8.75
C ILE A 126 -1.73 -6.80 8.18
N TYR A 127 -1.62 -8.05 7.69
CA TYR A 127 -2.78 -8.76 7.15
C TYR A 127 -3.77 -9.16 8.24
N SER A 128 -3.30 -9.52 9.42
CA SER A 128 -4.16 -9.73 10.58
C SER A 128 -4.91 -8.45 10.99
N PHE A 129 -4.26 -7.29 10.88
CA PHE A 129 -4.93 -6.01 11.12
C PHE A 129 -5.96 -5.68 10.02
N ILE A 130 -5.63 -5.92 8.75
CA ILE A 130 -6.57 -5.70 7.63
C ILE A 130 -7.79 -6.61 7.76
N TYR A 131 -7.60 -7.86 8.16
CA TYR A 131 -8.72 -8.76 8.46
C TYR A 131 -9.59 -8.24 9.61
N LEU A 132 -8.97 -7.80 10.71
CA LEU A 132 -9.69 -7.19 11.82
C LEU A 132 -10.52 -5.98 11.34
N LEU A 133 -9.93 -5.11 10.52
CA LEU A 133 -10.59 -3.93 9.97
C LEU A 133 -11.79 -4.30 9.09
N GLY A 134 -11.61 -5.22 8.15
CA GLY A 134 -12.67 -5.64 7.22
C GLY A 134 -13.78 -6.48 7.86
N THR A 135 -13.58 -6.92 9.10
CA THR A 135 -14.58 -7.63 9.92
C THR A 135 -14.89 -6.90 11.22
N TYR A 136 -14.59 -5.61 11.28
CA TYR A 136 -14.71 -4.81 12.50
C TYR A 136 -16.18 -4.69 12.95
N LEU A 137 -16.42 -4.89 14.24
CA LEU A 137 -17.78 -4.92 14.80
C LEU A 137 -18.33 -3.53 15.16
N LYS A 138 -17.62 -2.47 14.79
CA LYS A 138 -18.05 -1.08 14.97
C LYS A 138 -17.85 -0.31 13.67
N PRO A 139 -18.66 0.72 13.40
CA PRO A 139 -18.43 1.55 12.22
C PRO A 139 -17.01 2.12 12.21
N HIS A 140 -16.41 2.11 11.03
CA HIS A 140 -15.06 2.63 10.77
C HIS A 140 -15.11 3.71 9.70
N VAL A 141 -14.46 4.85 9.93
CA VAL A 141 -14.38 5.97 8.99
C VAL A 141 -12.92 6.25 8.64
N ALA A 142 -12.52 6.02 7.39
CA ALA A 142 -11.21 6.39 6.87
C ALA A 142 -11.29 7.73 6.13
N LEU A 143 -10.49 8.72 6.55
CA LEU A 143 -10.36 10.02 5.90
C LEU A 143 -9.15 9.97 4.95
N LEU A 144 -9.40 9.74 3.66
CA LEU A 144 -8.38 9.42 2.64
C LEU A 144 -7.78 10.69 2.04
N ASN A 145 -7.18 11.55 2.86
CA ASN A 145 -6.54 12.76 2.35
C ASN A 145 -5.14 12.45 1.79
N GLY A 146 -4.94 12.69 0.50
CA GLY A 146 -3.66 12.53 -0.18
C GLY A 146 -3.38 11.10 -0.62
N ILE A 147 -2.09 10.72 -0.65
CA ILE A 147 -1.63 9.43 -1.18
C ILE A 147 -2.20 8.28 -0.35
N THR A 148 -2.88 7.35 -1.02
CA THR A 148 -3.51 6.15 -0.46
C THR A 148 -3.16 4.97 -1.39
N MET A 149 -2.07 4.25 -1.10
CA MET A 149 -1.53 3.24 -2.02
C MET A 149 -1.19 1.94 -1.30
N GLY A 150 -1.26 0.81 -2.01
CA GLY A 150 -0.85 -0.50 -1.52
C GLY A 150 -1.42 -0.84 -0.14
N GLY A 151 -0.58 -1.15 0.84
CA GLY A 151 -1.00 -1.39 2.23
C GLY A 151 -1.79 -0.23 2.86
N GLY A 152 -1.64 1.03 2.39
CA GLY A 152 -2.47 2.16 2.80
C GLY A 152 -3.91 2.01 2.34
N ALA A 153 -4.13 1.52 1.13
CA ALA A 153 -5.46 1.13 0.66
C ALA A 153 -5.99 -0.05 1.49
N GLY A 154 -5.15 -1.05 1.77
CA GLY A 154 -5.53 -2.22 2.57
C GLY A 154 -6.02 -1.88 3.97
N ILE A 155 -5.45 -0.89 4.65
CA ILE A 155 -5.89 -0.45 5.98
C ILE A 155 -7.04 0.56 5.96
N SER A 156 -7.72 0.74 4.84
CA SER A 156 -8.84 1.69 4.69
C SER A 156 -10.02 1.13 3.91
N ILE A 157 -9.79 0.55 2.73
CA ILE A 157 -10.87 0.14 1.83
C ILE A 157 -11.78 -0.96 2.43
N PRO A 158 -11.28 -1.96 3.15
CA PRO A 158 -12.17 -2.96 3.77
C PRO A 158 -13.08 -2.43 4.89
N GLY A 159 -12.86 -1.19 5.36
CA GLY A 159 -13.71 -0.57 6.41
C GLY A 159 -15.05 -0.05 5.90
N THR A 160 -15.92 0.40 6.83
CA THR A 160 -17.31 0.80 6.55
C THR A 160 -17.39 2.05 5.68
N PHE A 161 -16.77 3.17 6.08
CA PHE A 161 -16.82 4.45 5.38
C PHE A 161 -15.44 4.92 4.95
N ARG A 162 -15.34 5.40 3.73
CA ARG A 162 -14.13 5.95 3.11
C ARG A 162 -14.46 7.31 2.51
N VAL A 163 -13.91 8.37 3.10
CA VAL A 163 -14.10 9.74 2.63
C VAL A 163 -12.89 10.15 1.80
N ALA A 164 -13.05 10.20 0.49
CA ALA A 164 -12.04 10.70 -0.43
C ALA A 164 -12.10 12.23 -0.55
N THR A 165 -11.00 12.85 -0.97
CA THR A 165 -10.89 14.31 -1.11
C THR A 165 -10.37 14.72 -2.50
N ASP A 166 -10.36 16.03 -2.75
CA ASP A 166 -9.68 16.62 -3.93
C ASP A 166 -8.16 16.40 -3.95
N LYS A 167 -7.57 15.86 -2.89
CA LYS A 167 -6.15 15.51 -2.80
C LYS A 167 -5.90 14.01 -2.80
N THR A 168 -6.94 13.19 -2.76
CA THR A 168 -6.80 11.74 -2.76
C THR A 168 -6.16 11.25 -4.05
N VAL A 169 -5.15 10.40 -3.90
CA VAL A 169 -4.49 9.69 -5.01
C VAL A 169 -4.36 8.22 -4.61
N PHE A 170 -5.18 7.39 -5.21
CA PHE A 170 -5.15 5.94 -5.04
C PHE A 170 -4.32 5.28 -6.14
N ALA A 171 -3.60 4.22 -5.83
CA ALA A 171 -3.01 3.28 -6.78
C ALA A 171 -2.59 1.97 -6.11
N THR A 172 -2.44 0.92 -6.93
CA THR A 172 -1.81 -0.36 -6.58
C THR A 172 -0.62 -0.61 -7.52
N PRO A 173 0.52 0.09 -7.32
CA PRO A 173 1.64 0.10 -8.27
C PRO A 173 2.65 -1.03 -8.05
N GLU A 174 2.28 -2.11 -7.36
CA GLU A 174 3.15 -3.18 -6.88
C GLU A 174 3.89 -3.88 -8.02
N VAL A 175 3.25 -4.08 -9.19
CA VAL A 175 3.87 -4.71 -10.37
C VAL A 175 5.09 -3.92 -10.87
N LEU A 176 5.13 -2.61 -10.62
CA LEU A 176 6.25 -1.74 -10.99
C LEU A 176 7.47 -1.89 -10.07
N ILE A 177 7.32 -2.56 -8.94
CA ILE A 177 8.41 -2.88 -8.00
C ILE A 177 8.66 -4.38 -7.90
N GLY A 178 8.19 -5.16 -8.89
CA GLY A 178 8.41 -6.60 -8.91
C GLY A 178 7.63 -7.36 -7.83
N PHE A 179 6.47 -6.82 -7.46
CA PHE A 179 5.57 -7.41 -6.47
C PHE A 179 4.15 -7.57 -7.09
N HIS A 180 3.19 -7.97 -6.31
CA HIS A 180 1.78 -8.04 -6.70
C HIS A 180 0.93 -7.19 -5.77
N PRO A 181 -0.21 -6.64 -6.22
CA PRO A 181 -1.17 -6.02 -5.33
C PRO A 181 -1.59 -6.99 -4.23
N ASP A 182 -1.29 -6.62 -3.00
CA ASP A 182 -1.52 -7.38 -1.76
C ASP A 182 -2.45 -6.60 -0.81
N ALA A 183 -2.46 -6.96 0.47
CA ALA A 183 -3.20 -6.21 1.48
C ALA A 183 -4.71 -6.10 1.19
N ALA A 184 -5.33 -7.21 0.83
CA ALA A 184 -6.71 -7.36 0.38
C ALA A 184 -7.00 -6.79 -1.02
N ALA A 185 -5.99 -6.44 -1.80
CA ALA A 185 -6.20 -5.90 -3.15
C ALA A 185 -6.95 -6.89 -4.05
N SER A 186 -6.66 -8.18 -3.97
CA SER A 186 -7.40 -9.19 -4.74
C SER A 186 -8.87 -9.30 -4.33
N PHE A 187 -9.22 -8.87 -3.11
CA PHE A 187 -10.61 -8.81 -2.66
C PHE A 187 -11.33 -7.57 -3.21
N TYR A 188 -10.80 -6.36 -3.00
CA TYR A 188 -11.53 -5.16 -3.37
C TYR A 188 -11.40 -4.81 -4.87
N LEU A 189 -10.27 -5.07 -5.52
CA LEU A 189 -10.11 -4.82 -6.96
C LEU A 189 -10.98 -5.76 -7.81
N SER A 190 -11.07 -7.03 -7.43
CA SER A 190 -11.87 -8.01 -8.18
C SER A 190 -13.38 -7.72 -8.18
N ARG A 191 -13.83 -6.83 -7.31
CA ARG A 191 -15.24 -6.41 -7.17
C ARG A 191 -15.57 -5.09 -7.87
N LEU A 192 -14.57 -4.49 -8.53
CA LEU A 192 -14.80 -3.31 -9.35
C LEU A 192 -15.57 -3.63 -10.63
N PRO A 193 -16.22 -2.64 -11.25
CA PRO A 193 -16.97 -2.86 -12.49
C PRO A 193 -16.11 -3.43 -13.61
N GLY A 194 -16.64 -4.41 -14.32
CA GLY A 194 -15.99 -5.03 -15.47
C GLY A 194 -14.60 -5.58 -15.16
N HIS A 195 -13.62 -5.15 -15.93
CA HIS A 195 -12.19 -5.50 -15.77
C HIS A 195 -11.33 -4.34 -15.25
N LEU A 196 -11.96 -3.35 -14.61
CA LEU A 196 -11.25 -2.21 -14.03
C LEU A 196 -10.22 -2.67 -12.97
N GLY A 197 -10.55 -3.71 -12.20
CA GLY A 197 -9.64 -4.26 -11.20
C GLY A 197 -8.36 -4.83 -11.79
N GLU A 198 -8.47 -5.63 -12.86
CA GLU A 198 -7.34 -6.15 -13.61
C GLU A 198 -6.49 -5.01 -14.21
N TYR A 199 -7.16 -4.01 -14.80
CA TYR A 199 -6.48 -2.82 -15.33
C TYR A 199 -5.65 -2.11 -14.27
N LEU A 200 -6.22 -1.80 -13.11
CA LEU A 200 -5.52 -1.10 -12.03
C LEU A 200 -4.37 -1.93 -11.47
N ALA A 201 -4.59 -3.23 -11.29
CA ALA A 201 -3.58 -4.15 -10.75
C ALA A 201 -2.37 -4.31 -11.68
N LEU A 202 -2.58 -4.34 -13.01
CA LEU A 202 -1.53 -4.58 -13.99
C LEU A 202 -0.80 -3.31 -14.41
N THR A 203 -1.44 -2.14 -14.32
CA THR A 203 -0.86 -0.88 -14.78
C THR A 203 -0.35 0.00 -13.64
N GLY A 204 -0.83 -0.21 -12.40
CA GLY A 204 -0.59 0.71 -11.30
C GLY A 204 -1.13 2.12 -11.58
N GLU A 205 -2.19 2.24 -12.42
CA GLU A 205 -2.78 3.54 -12.75
C GLU A 205 -3.38 4.20 -11.51
N LYS A 206 -3.38 5.51 -11.51
CA LYS A 206 -3.87 6.30 -10.39
C LYS A 206 -5.33 6.68 -10.58
N LEU A 207 -6.08 6.60 -9.50
CA LEU A 207 -7.42 7.18 -9.40
C LEU A 207 -7.38 8.38 -8.45
N ASN A 208 -8.12 9.43 -8.80
CA ASN A 208 -8.40 10.53 -7.88
C ASN A 208 -9.60 10.22 -6.99
N GLY A 209 -9.92 11.11 -6.04
CA GLY A 209 -11.01 10.90 -5.09
C GLY A 209 -12.39 10.76 -5.73
N VAL A 210 -12.65 11.48 -6.83
CA VAL A 210 -13.90 11.41 -7.60
C VAL A 210 -14.05 10.04 -8.25
N GLU A 211 -12.98 9.55 -8.87
CA GLU A 211 -12.94 8.24 -9.51
C GLU A 211 -13.09 7.11 -8.50
N MET A 212 -12.49 7.24 -7.32
CA MET A 212 -12.66 6.25 -6.25
C MET A 212 -14.10 6.11 -5.81
N VAL A 213 -14.85 7.21 -5.69
CA VAL A 213 -16.29 7.16 -5.37
C VAL A 213 -17.07 6.55 -6.52
N ALA A 214 -16.80 6.98 -7.74
CA ALA A 214 -17.54 6.53 -8.92
C ALA A 214 -17.37 5.03 -9.20
N CYS A 215 -16.22 4.42 -8.83
CA CYS A 215 -16.02 2.97 -8.97
C CYS A 215 -16.29 2.16 -7.69
N GLY A 216 -16.69 2.80 -6.59
CA GLY A 216 -17.03 2.13 -5.32
C GLY A 216 -15.85 1.87 -4.36
N LEU A 217 -14.64 2.33 -4.66
CA LEU A 217 -13.49 2.25 -3.74
C LEU A 217 -13.62 3.23 -2.56
N ALA A 218 -14.29 4.36 -2.74
CA ALA A 218 -14.68 5.25 -1.66
C ALA A 218 -16.21 5.37 -1.57
N THR A 219 -16.71 5.72 -0.38
CA THR A 219 -18.16 5.86 -0.13
C THR A 219 -18.63 7.30 -0.25
N HIS A 220 -17.76 8.24 0.13
CA HIS A 220 -18.07 9.67 0.18
C HIS A 220 -16.93 10.48 -0.43
N TYR A 221 -17.27 11.67 -0.93
CA TYR A 221 -16.28 12.65 -1.37
C TYR A 221 -16.56 13.98 -0.65
N SER A 222 -15.49 14.63 -0.20
CA SER A 222 -15.58 15.99 0.34
C SER A 222 -14.29 16.76 0.03
N LEU A 223 -14.38 18.07 -0.11
CA LEU A 223 -13.19 18.90 -0.25
C LEU A 223 -12.32 18.82 1.02
N LEU A 224 -10.99 18.78 0.84
CA LEU A 224 -10.04 18.81 1.96
C LEU A 224 -10.36 19.93 2.96
N ALA A 225 -10.77 21.09 2.49
CA ALA A 225 -11.11 22.23 3.33
C ALA A 225 -12.26 21.96 4.34
N ARG A 226 -13.08 20.94 4.07
CA ARG A 226 -14.20 20.55 4.96
C ARG A 226 -13.86 19.43 5.93
N LEU A 227 -12.72 18.73 5.74
CA LEU A 227 -12.37 17.62 6.63
C LEU A 227 -12.32 18.00 8.12
N PRO A 228 -11.76 19.16 8.54
CA PRO A 228 -11.80 19.55 9.96
C PRO A 228 -13.22 19.65 10.51
N LEU A 229 -14.16 20.12 9.70
CA LEU A 229 -15.57 20.21 10.10
C LEU A 229 -16.20 18.81 10.20
N ILE A 230 -15.91 17.92 9.28
CA ILE A 230 -16.36 16.51 9.33
C ILE A 230 -15.84 15.85 10.61
N GLU A 231 -14.55 15.99 10.89
CA GLU A 231 -13.93 15.44 12.11
C GLU A 231 -14.59 16.00 13.38
N GLU A 232 -14.86 17.31 13.42
CA GLU A 232 -15.54 17.94 14.54
C GLU A 232 -16.97 17.41 14.74
N GLN A 233 -17.74 17.27 13.66
CA GLN A 233 -19.13 16.79 13.75
C GLN A 233 -19.18 15.31 14.13
N LEU A 234 -18.35 14.47 13.51
CA LEU A 234 -18.23 13.06 13.90
C LEU A 234 -17.80 12.93 15.38
N GLY A 235 -16.85 13.76 15.84
CA GLY A 235 -16.41 13.75 17.25
C GLY A 235 -17.48 14.09 18.28
N LYS A 236 -18.59 14.72 17.87
CA LYS A 236 -19.75 15.06 18.73
C LYS A 236 -20.79 13.95 18.78
N LEU A 237 -20.73 12.96 17.89
CA LEU A 237 -21.72 11.88 17.85
C LEU A 237 -21.58 10.95 19.05
N VAL A 238 -22.72 10.54 19.58
CA VAL A 238 -22.85 9.51 20.60
C VAL A 238 -23.70 8.40 19.99
N THR A 239 -23.09 7.60 19.13
CA THR A 239 -23.75 6.56 18.37
C THR A 239 -22.79 5.44 17.95
N ASP A 240 -23.31 4.25 17.78
CA ASP A 240 -22.71 3.10 17.10
C ASP A 240 -23.50 2.71 15.85
N ASP A 241 -24.56 3.49 15.53
CA ASP A 241 -25.38 3.26 14.36
C ASP A 241 -24.71 3.83 13.10
N PRO A 242 -24.34 2.99 12.12
CA PRO A 242 -23.71 3.43 10.89
C PRO A 242 -24.59 4.41 10.10
N SER A 243 -25.92 4.32 10.17
CA SER A 243 -26.82 5.22 9.41
C SER A 243 -26.73 6.68 9.87
N VAL A 244 -26.48 6.91 11.18
CA VAL A 244 -26.27 8.25 11.75
C VAL A 244 -24.92 8.83 11.28
N ILE A 245 -23.91 7.99 11.21
CA ILE A 245 -22.58 8.37 10.71
C ILE A 245 -22.66 8.72 9.22
N GLU A 246 -23.33 7.86 8.42
CA GLU A 246 -23.54 8.07 6.98
C GLU A 246 -24.27 9.39 6.72
N THR A 247 -25.38 9.63 7.39
CA THR A 247 -26.14 10.91 7.29
C THR A 247 -25.27 12.11 7.62
N THR A 248 -24.40 11.99 8.63
CA THR A 248 -23.47 13.06 8.98
C THR A 248 -22.44 13.30 7.88
N LEU A 249 -21.89 12.24 7.29
CA LEU A 249 -20.93 12.34 6.17
C LEU A 249 -21.60 12.95 4.92
N GLU A 250 -22.83 12.57 4.60
CA GLU A 250 -23.59 13.09 3.46
C GLU A 250 -23.83 14.60 3.54
N GLN A 251 -24.06 15.15 4.76
CA GLN A 251 -24.25 16.59 4.96
C GLN A 251 -23.07 17.44 4.50
N TYR A 252 -21.86 16.87 4.50
CA TYR A 252 -20.60 17.54 4.13
C TYR A 252 -19.99 16.97 2.85
N GLY A 253 -20.64 16.00 2.26
CA GLY A 253 -20.25 15.39 0.99
C GLY A 253 -20.61 16.27 -0.21
N ASP A 254 -19.89 16.08 -1.30
CA ASP A 254 -20.19 16.69 -2.59
C ASP A 254 -20.58 15.58 -3.59
N LEU A 255 -21.61 15.86 -4.38
CA LEU A 255 -21.93 15.03 -5.53
C LEU A 255 -20.94 15.37 -6.65
N VAL A 256 -20.16 14.39 -7.08
CA VAL A 256 -19.09 14.58 -8.04
C VAL A 256 -19.15 13.55 -9.15
N TYR A 257 -18.64 13.91 -10.33
CA TYR A 257 -18.59 13.03 -11.50
C TYR A 257 -17.19 13.03 -12.11
N PRO A 258 -16.69 11.87 -12.56
CA PRO A 258 -15.40 11.79 -13.28
C PRO A 258 -15.42 12.65 -14.54
N ASP A 259 -14.32 13.34 -14.79
CA ASP A 259 -14.13 14.13 -15.99
C ASP A 259 -13.88 13.26 -17.24
N SER A 260 -13.81 13.91 -18.42
CA SER A 260 -13.65 13.21 -19.69
C SER A 260 -12.29 12.51 -19.85
N SER A 261 -11.29 12.86 -19.04
CA SER A 261 -9.96 12.23 -19.07
C SER A 261 -9.89 10.94 -18.25
N SER A 262 -10.89 10.72 -17.36
CA SER A 262 -10.94 9.57 -16.47
C SER A 262 -10.96 8.24 -17.22
N VAL A 263 -10.28 7.24 -16.66
CA VAL A 263 -10.37 5.85 -17.13
C VAL A 263 -11.80 5.31 -17.08
N LEU A 264 -12.63 5.81 -16.16
CA LEU A 264 -14.01 5.38 -16.03
C LEU A 264 -14.88 5.76 -17.24
N GLN A 265 -14.44 6.73 -18.05
CA GLN A 265 -15.07 7.05 -19.34
C GLN A 265 -14.64 6.07 -20.47
N ARG A 266 -13.72 5.15 -20.17
CA ARG A 266 -13.12 4.19 -21.11
C ARG A 266 -13.34 2.75 -20.71
N LEU A 267 -14.33 2.48 -19.83
CA LEU A 267 -14.57 1.13 -19.31
C LEU A 267 -14.85 0.12 -20.43
N GLU A 268 -15.51 0.52 -21.52
CA GLU A 268 -15.74 -0.35 -22.69
C GLU A 268 -14.41 -0.82 -23.33
N ILE A 269 -13.42 0.07 -23.44
CA ILE A 269 -12.10 -0.27 -23.98
C ILE A 269 -11.31 -1.11 -22.96
N VAL A 270 -11.41 -0.76 -21.68
CA VAL A 270 -10.79 -1.55 -20.60
C VAL A 270 -11.35 -2.97 -20.62
N ASP A 271 -12.66 -3.12 -20.67
CA ASP A 271 -13.30 -4.44 -20.69
C ASP A 271 -12.89 -5.25 -21.92
N LYS A 272 -12.87 -4.61 -23.10
CA LYS A 272 -12.46 -5.26 -24.34
C LYS A 272 -11.01 -5.75 -24.29
N CYS A 273 -10.08 -4.97 -23.67
CA CYS A 273 -8.68 -5.32 -23.64
C CYS A 273 -8.30 -6.25 -22.48
N PHE A 274 -8.92 -6.09 -21.31
CA PHE A 274 -8.51 -6.81 -20.10
C PHE A 274 -9.37 -8.05 -19.78
N CYS A 275 -10.32 -8.42 -20.65
CA CYS A 275 -11.10 -9.65 -20.50
C CYS A 275 -10.32 -10.91 -20.90
N HIS A 276 -9.21 -10.79 -21.62
CA HIS A 276 -8.43 -11.91 -22.15
C HIS A 276 -7.76 -12.74 -21.06
N ASP A 277 -7.52 -14.02 -21.34
CA ASP A 277 -7.05 -14.99 -20.34
C ASP A 277 -5.59 -14.81 -19.94
N THR A 278 -4.77 -14.27 -20.80
CA THR A 278 -3.32 -14.11 -20.60
C THR A 278 -2.90 -12.65 -20.67
N VAL A 279 -1.77 -12.34 -20.02
CA VAL A 279 -1.19 -10.98 -20.07
C VAL A 279 -0.73 -10.64 -21.49
N GLU A 280 -0.22 -11.63 -22.23
CA GLU A 280 0.19 -11.50 -23.64
C GLU A 280 -0.99 -11.02 -24.50
N GLU A 281 -2.13 -11.70 -24.41
CA GLU A 281 -3.35 -11.32 -25.14
C GLU A 281 -3.87 -9.94 -24.73
N ILE A 282 -3.75 -9.57 -23.44
CA ILE A 282 -4.09 -8.23 -22.97
C ILE A 282 -3.17 -7.19 -23.62
N VAL A 283 -1.87 -7.44 -23.68
CA VAL A 283 -0.90 -6.54 -24.33
C VAL A 283 -1.22 -6.38 -25.81
N ASP A 284 -1.47 -7.49 -26.51
CA ASP A 284 -1.84 -7.50 -27.95
C ASP A 284 -3.13 -6.69 -28.17
N ALA A 285 -4.15 -6.89 -27.34
CA ALA A 285 -5.41 -6.17 -27.43
C ALA A 285 -5.24 -4.64 -27.20
N VAL A 286 -4.40 -4.25 -26.24
CA VAL A 286 -4.07 -2.83 -26.00
C VAL A 286 -3.27 -2.24 -27.17
N GLU A 287 -2.34 -3.01 -27.79
CA GLU A 287 -1.59 -2.58 -28.99
C GLU A 287 -2.53 -2.35 -30.18
N VAL A 288 -3.48 -3.24 -30.40
CA VAL A 288 -4.52 -3.07 -31.44
C VAL A 288 -5.34 -1.83 -31.15
N ALA A 289 -5.86 -1.67 -29.92
CA ALA A 289 -6.63 -0.48 -29.53
C ALA A 289 -5.83 0.82 -29.71
N ALA A 290 -4.53 0.83 -29.37
CA ALA A 290 -3.66 1.97 -29.55
C ALA A 290 -3.45 2.33 -31.04
N SER A 291 -3.35 1.32 -31.91
CA SER A 291 -3.18 1.51 -33.36
C SER A 291 -4.44 2.04 -34.04
N GLU A 292 -5.61 1.57 -33.62
CA GLU A 292 -6.92 1.93 -34.17
C GLU A 292 -7.39 3.32 -33.72
N THR A 293 -7.32 3.59 -32.40
CA THR A 293 -7.88 4.80 -31.81
C THR A 293 -6.91 5.96 -31.77
N LYS A 294 -5.60 5.67 -31.70
CA LYS A 294 -4.51 6.63 -31.46
C LYS A 294 -4.69 7.44 -30.15
N GLU A 295 -5.48 6.90 -29.23
CA GLU A 295 -5.69 7.56 -27.93
C GLU A 295 -4.40 7.53 -27.09
N PRO A 296 -3.99 8.68 -26.52
CA PRO A 296 -2.81 8.75 -25.65
C PRO A 296 -2.91 7.80 -24.46
N TRP A 297 -4.12 7.53 -24.00
CA TRP A 297 -4.39 6.60 -22.90
C TRP A 297 -3.95 5.15 -23.23
N CYS A 298 -4.26 4.64 -24.41
CA CYS A 298 -3.84 3.30 -24.84
C CYS A 298 -2.30 3.19 -24.88
N ILE A 299 -1.62 4.22 -25.40
CA ILE A 299 -0.15 4.27 -25.45
C ILE A 299 0.44 4.29 -24.03
N SER A 300 -0.12 5.10 -23.14
CA SER A 300 0.30 5.14 -21.73
C SER A 300 0.11 3.80 -21.02
N THR A 301 -1.04 3.17 -21.23
CA THR A 301 -1.36 1.83 -20.68
C THR A 301 -0.35 0.79 -21.15
N LEU A 302 -0.06 0.76 -22.45
CA LEU A 302 0.93 -0.16 -23.04
C LEU A 302 2.32 0.02 -22.44
N ASN A 303 2.75 1.30 -22.30
CA ASN A 303 4.05 1.60 -21.69
C ASN A 303 4.13 1.10 -20.25
N ARG A 304 3.08 1.26 -19.45
CA ARG A 304 3.03 0.77 -18.07
C ARG A 304 3.12 -0.75 -18.00
N LEU A 305 2.40 -1.46 -18.87
CA LEU A 305 2.49 -2.92 -18.96
C LEU A 305 3.91 -3.38 -19.30
N LYS A 306 4.59 -2.69 -20.24
CA LYS A 306 5.97 -2.99 -20.65
C LYS A 306 7.03 -2.64 -19.59
N GLU A 307 6.75 -1.68 -18.71
CA GLU A 307 7.66 -1.30 -17.60
C GLU A 307 7.58 -2.25 -16.39
N ALA A 308 6.46 -2.92 -16.21
CA ALA A 308 6.21 -3.78 -15.06
C ALA A 308 7.01 -5.09 -15.14
N SER A 309 7.21 -5.75 -13.98
CA SER A 309 7.79 -7.10 -13.94
C SER A 309 6.87 -8.09 -14.67
N PRO A 310 7.38 -8.82 -15.68
CA PRO A 310 6.59 -9.82 -16.42
C PRO A 310 5.98 -10.89 -15.52
N LEU A 311 6.74 -11.38 -14.54
CA LEU A 311 6.25 -12.36 -13.57
C LEU A 311 5.15 -11.77 -12.69
N SER A 312 5.36 -10.54 -12.17
CA SER A 312 4.37 -9.85 -11.35
C SER A 312 3.05 -9.61 -12.09
N LEU A 313 3.09 -9.30 -13.39
CA LEU A 313 1.88 -9.13 -14.20
C LEU A 313 1.05 -10.43 -14.24
N LYS A 314 1.67 -11.57 -14.57
CA LYS A 314 0.96 -12.86 -14.65
C LYS A 314 0.40 -13.29 -13.28
N VAL A 315 1.19 -13.17 -12.24
CA VAL A 315 0.78 -13.47 -10.85
C VAL A 315 -0.38 -12.56 -10.43
N SER A 316 -0.31 -11.26 -10.73
CA SER A 316 -1.36 -10.31 -10.36
C SER A 316 -2.67 -10.56 -11.11
N LEU A 317 -2.62 -10.82 -12.42
CA LEU A 317 -3.81 -11.14 -13.20
C LEU A 317 -4.57 -12.32 -12.61
N ARG A 318 -3.87 -13.41 -12.32
CA ARG A 318 -4.48 -14.59 -11.70
C ARG A 318 -5.03 -14.28 -10.31
N SER A 319 -4.27 -13.53 -9.50
CA SER A 319 -4.69 -13.19 -8.14
C SER A 319 -6.02 -12.41 -8.12
N ILE A 320 -6.15 -11.39 -8.98
CA ILE A 320 -7.39 -10.59 -9.05
C ILE A 320 -8.57 -11.48 -9.49
N ARG A 321 -8.38 -12.33 -10.49
CA ARG A 321 -9.45 -13.21 -10.99
C ARG A 321 -9.91 -14.25 -9.98
N GLU A 322 -8.98 -14.89 -9.27
CA GLU A 322 -9.33 -15.82 -8.19
C GLU A 322 -10.04 -15.09 -7.03
N GLY A 323 -9.61 -13.87 -6.70
CA GLY A 323 -10.21 -13.05 -5.64
C GLY A 323 -11.70 -12.76 -5.85
N ARG A 324 -12.18 -12.79 -7.08
CA ARG A 324 -13.60 -12.58 -7.43
C ARG A 324 -14.53 -13.62 -6.79
N PHE A 325 -14.01 -14.81 -6.53
CA PHE A 325 -14.76 -15.95 -5.98
C PHE A 325 -14.38 -16.27 -4.53
N GLN A 326 -13.58 -15.43 -3.89
CA GLN A 326 -13.04 -15.67 -2.56
C GLN A 326 -13.55 -14.65 -1.55
N THR A 327 -13.65 -15.07 -0.30
CA THR A 327 -13.91 -14.19 0.84
C THR A 327 -12.65 -13.40 1.23
N LEU A 328 -12.78 -12.40 2.10
CA LEU A 328 -11.64 -11.56 2.53
C LEU A 328 -10.53 -12.39 3.18
N ASP A 329 -10.88 -13.33 4.06
CA ASP A 329 -9.91 -14.22 4.73
C ASP A 329 -9.19 -15.11 3.72
N GLN A 330 -9.91 -15.67 2.73
CA GLN A 330 -9.31 -16.49 1.67
C GLN A 330 -8.36 -15.67 0.79
N CYS A 331 -8.74 -14.43 0.43
CA CYS A 331 -7.87 -13.53 -0.31
C CYS A 331 -6.59 -13.21 0.48
N LEU A 332 -6.71 -12.81 1.75
CA LEU A 332 -5.56 -12.47 2.60
C LEU A 332 -4.64 -13.66 2.85
N LEU A 333 -5.20 -14.86 3.05
CA LEU A 333 -4.42 -16.08 3.21
C LEU A 333 -3.62 -16.40 1.95
N ARG A 334 -4.25 -16.32 0.77
CA ARG A 334 -3.57 -16.53 -0.50
C ARG A 334 -2.51 -15.45 -0.75
N GLU A 335 -2.84 -14.17 -0.54
CA GLU A 335 -1.89 -13.08 -0.69
C GLU A 335 -0.69 -13.23 0.25
N TYR A 336 -0.89 -13.74 1.48
CA TYR A 336 0.21 -14.04 2.40
C TYR A 336 1.17 -15.09 1.83
N ARG A 337 0.65 -16.20 1.31
CA ARG A 337 1.45 -17.24 0.66
C ARG A 337 2.22 -16.71 -0.55
N MET A 338 1.53 -15.95 -1.42
CA MET A 338 2.14 -15.29 -2.59
C MET A 338 3.25 -14.33 -2.16
N THR A 339 3.03 -13.56 -1.11
CA THR A 339 4.00 -12.61 -0.55
C THR A 339 5.25 -13.32 -0.06
N LEU A 340 5.11 -14.44 0.68
CA LEU A 340 6.26 -15.22 1.13
C LEU A 340 7.06 -15.77 -0.05
N GLN A 341 6.41 -16.21 -1.11
CA GLN A 341 7.10 -16.64 -2.34
C GLN A 341 7.85 -15.47 -2.99
N ALA A 342 7.21 -14.31 -3.13
CA ALA A 342 7.82 -13.12 -3.74
C ALA A 342 9.10 -12.66 -3.00
N ILE A 343 9.10 -12.70 -1.66
CA ILE A 343 10.25 -12.26 -0.86
C ILE A 343 11.30 -13.35 -0.63
N SER A 344 10.98 -14.63 -0.88
CA SER A 344 11.88 -15.76 -0.68
C SER A 344 13.09 -15.78 -1.61
N LYS A 345 13.00 -15.10 -2.76
CA LYS A 345 13.98 -15.09 -3.85
C LYS A 345 14.21 -16.47 -4.50
N GLN A 346 13.34 -17.44 -4.27
CA GLN A 346 13.48 -18.78 -4.86
C GLN A 346 13.04 -18.80 -6.32
N ILE A 347 12.00 -18.03 -6.67
CA ILE A 347 11.46 -17.96 -8.04
C ILE A 347 12.08 -16.78 -8.79
N SER A 348 12.14 -15.60 -8.16
CA SER A 348 12.65 -14.37 -8.74
C SER A 348 13.15 -13.44 -7.64
N ASN A 349 14.06 -12.50 -7.98
CA ASN A 349 14.50 -11.43 -7.09
C ASN A 349 13.85 -10.07 -7.44
N ASP A 350 12.78 -10.09 -8.23
CA ASP A 350 12.17 -8.89 -8.81
C ASP A 350 11.71 -7.87 -7.75
N PHE A 351 11.21 -8.33 -6.59
CA PHE A 351 10.87 -7.41 -5.51
C PHE A 351 12.07 -6.59 -5.03
N CYS A 352 13.19 -7.24 -4.75
CA CYS A 352 14.38 -6.51 -4.32
C CYS A 352 14.94 -5.62 -5.44
N GLU A 353 14.91 -6.09 -6.68
CA GLU A 353 15.39 -5.33 -7.84
C GLU A 353 14.50 -4.12 -8.13
N GLY A 354 13.18 -4.29 -8.09
CA GLY A 354 12.25 -3.19 -8.31
C GLY A 354 12.34 -2.11 -7.23
N VAL A 355 12.43 -2.50 -5.96
CA VAL A 355 12.64 -1.55 -4.84
C VAL A 355 13.99 -0.85 -4.99
N ARG A 356 15.06 -1.58 -5.34
CA ARG A 356 16.37 -0.98 -5.64
C ARG A 356 16.24 0.11 -6.71
N ALA A 357 15.71 -0.28 -7.87
CA ALA A 357 15.70 0.58 -9.05
C ALA A 357 14.81 1.82 -8.90
N ARG A 358 13.63 1.66 -8.29
CA ARG A 358 12.62 2.74 -8.24
C ARG A 358 12.66 3.57 -6.96
N VAL A 359 13.17 3.04 -5.86
CA VAL A 359 13.05 3.72 -4.55
C VAL A 359 14.40 4.01 -3.92
N VAL A 360 15.36 3.07 -3.98
CA VAL A 360 16.67 3.22 -3.33
C VAL A 360 17.66 3.95 -4.24
N ASP A 361 18.01 3.36 -5.38
CA ASP A 361 18.98 3.93 -6.32
C ASP A 361 18.35 4.98 -7.25
N LYS A 362 17.05 4.82 -7.53
CA LYS A 362 16.26 5.72 -8.37
C LYS A 362 16.79 5.85 -9.80
N ASP A 363 17.43 4.79 -10.31
CA ASP A 363 17.89 4.71 -11.70
C ASP A 363 16.74 4.42 -12.68
N MET A 364 15.57 4.02 -12.17
CA MET A 364 14.35 3.70 -12.92
C MET A 364 14.55 2.63 -13.99
N ALA A 365 15.56 1.79 -13.84
CA ALA A 365 15.97 0.75 -14.80
C ALA A 365 16.05 -0.63 -14.12
N PRO A 366 14.92 -1.20 -13.69
CA PRO A 366 14.91 -2.52 -13.08
C PRO A 366 15.31 -3.60 -14.12
N LYS A 367 16.07 -4.59 -13.67
CA LYS A 367 16.45 -5.76 -14.46
C LYS A 367 15.60 -6.93 -14.02
N TRP A 368 14.44 -7.09 -14.65
CA TRP A 368 13.50 -8.14 -14.33
C TRP A 368 14.05 -9.53 -14.69
N ASP A 369 13.72 -10.53 -13.87
CA ASP A 369 14.08 -11.92 -14.07
C ASP A 369 12.88 -12.83 -13.75
N PRO A 370 12.20 -13.36 -14.76
CA PRO A 370 12.45 -13.31 -16.21
C PRO A 370 12.23 -11.93 -16.85
N PRO A 371 13.01 -11.58 -17.90
CA PRO A 371 12.98 -10.23 -18.50
C PRO A 371 11.82 -9.98 -19.47
N THR A 372 11.08 -11.01 -19.90
CA THR A 372 9.95 -10.90 -20.83
C THR A 372 8.83 -11.88 -20.48
N LEU A 373 7.60 -11.58 -20.93
CA LEU A 373 6.42 -12.42 -20.64
C LEU A 373 6.60 -13.86 -21.13
N GLU A 374 7.17 -14.07 -22.32
CA GLU A 374 7.36 -15.39 -22.94
C GLU A 374 8.32 -16.28 -22.14
N LYS A 375 9.18 -15.68 -21.31
CA LYS A 375 10.12 -16.41 -20.44
C LYS A 375 9.53 -16.76 -19.07
N VAL A 376 8.37 -16.22 -18.74
CA VAL A 376 7.64 -16.59 -17.52
C VAL A 376 6.87 -17.88 -17.78
N SER A 377 7.34 -19.00 -17.24
CA SER A 377 6.64 -20.27 -17.34
C SER A 377 5.39 -20.33 -16.45
N GLN A 378 4.45 -21.20 -16.81
CA GLN A 378 3.26 -21.45 -15.97
C GLN A 378 3.66 -21.99 -14.59
N ASP A 379 4.67 -22.85 -14.52
CA ASP A 379 5.17 -23.40 -13.26
C ASP A 379 5.68 -22.30 -12.30
N MET A 380 6.33 -21.25 -12.82
CA MET A 380 6.76 -20.10 -12.00
C MET A 380 5.56 -19.38 -11.39
N VAL A 381 4.49 -19.20 -12.16
CA VAL A 381 3.25 -18.59 -11.66
C VAL A 381 2.57 -19.49 -10.65
N ASP A 382 2.45 -20.79 -10.94
CA ASP A 382 1.79 -21.78 -10.08
C ASP A 382 2.45 -21.86 -8.70
N GLN A 383 3.77 -21.76 -8.62
CA GLN A 383 4.51 -21.76 -7.36
C GLN A 383 4.06 -20.66 -6.39
N TYR A 384 3.62 -19.49 -6.88
CA TYR A 384 3.10 -18.42 -6.02
C TYR A 384 1.80 -18.82 -5.29
N PHE A 385 1.04 -19.75 -5.86
CA PHE A 385 -0.29 -20.15 -5.38
C PHE A 385 -0.29 -21.48 -4.61
N LEU A 386 0.88 -22.11 -4.51
CA LEU A 386 1.02 -23.35 -3.73
C LEU A 386 0.85 -23.09 -2.23
N PRO A 387 0.32 -24.05 -1.47
CA PRO A 387 0.38 -24.03 -0.02
C PRO A 387 1.82 -23.90 0.47
N LEU A 388 2.00 -23.29 1.65
CA LEU A 388 3.32 -23.24 2.30
C LEU A 388 3.75 -24.65 2.72
N SER A 389 5.06 -24.82 2.96
CA SER A 389 5.58 -26.10 3.49
C SER A 389 5.06 -26.34 4.90
N GLU A 390 5.02 -27.62 5.35
CA GLU A 390 4.57 -27.98 6.71
C GLU A 390 5.39 -27.29 7.82
N SER A 391 6.62 -26.89 7.53
CA SER A 391 7.49 -26.17 8.49
C SER A 391 7.25 -24.67 8.53
N GLU A 392 6.51 -24.11 7.56
CA GLU A 392 6.24 -22.67 7.48
C GLU A 392 4.81 -22.38 7.94
N PRO A 393 4.63 -21.68 9.06
CA PRO A 393 3.30 -21.37 9.56
C PRO A 393 2.54 -20.46 8.60
N ASP A 394 1.31 -20.83 8.31
CA ASP A 394 0.40 -20.04 7.48
C ASP A 394 -0.13 -18.82 8.24
N LEU A 395 -0.84 -17.94 7.57
CA LEU A 395 -1.52 -16.82 8.20
C LEU A 395 -2.70 -17.34 9.03
N GLU A 396 -2.64 -17.14 10.34
CA GLU A 396 -3.74 -17.50 11.24
C GLU A 396 -4.71 -16.32 11.36
N LEU A 397 -5.93 -16.50 10.87
CA LEU A 397 -7.04 -15.58 11.02
C LEU A 397 -8.11 -16.18 11.91
N PRO A 398 -8.92 -15.37 12.63
CA PRO A 398 -10.00 -15.89 13.47
C PRO A 398 -10.97 -16.76 12.65
N THR A 399 -11.22 -17.98 13.10
CA THR A 399 -12.11 -18.96 12.41
C THR A 399 -13.60 -18.69 12.61
N LYS A 400 -13.97 -17.92 13.63
CA LYS A 400 -15.37 -17.52 13.81
C LYS A 400 -15.71 -16.43 12.83
N SER A 401 -16.80 -16.65 12.10
CA SER A 401 -17.40 -15.61 11.28
C SER A 401 -17.67 -14.37 12.12
N ARG A 402 -17.11 -13.25 11.72
CA ARG A 402 -17.36 -11.94 12.31
C ARG A 402 -18.25 -11.20 11.32
N GLU A 403 -19.43 -10.79 11.76
CA GLU A 403 -20.32 -9.96 10.94
C GLU A 403 -19.82 -8.52 11.04
N ALA A 404 -19.35 -7.98 9.92
CA ALA A 404 -19.02 -6.58 9.80
C ALA A 404 -20.26 -5.77 9.43
N PHE A 405 -20.21 -4.48 9.67
CA PHE A 405 -21.17 -3.55 9.06
C PHE A 405 -20.89 -3.49 7.55
N LEU A 406 -21.73 -4.15 6.77
CA LEU A 406 -21.69 -4.15 5.30
C LEU A 406 -22.66 -3.11 4.73
#